data_0d1e421a7e6849b23ea7378da54f410d
#
_entry.id   0d1e421a7e6849b23ea7378da54f410d
#
_cell.length_a   1.000
_cell.length_b   1.000
_cell.length_c   1.000
_cell.angle_alpha   90.00
_cell.angle_beta   90.00
_cell.angle_gamma   90.00
#
_symmetry.space_group_name_H-M   'P 1'
#
loop_
_entity.id
_entity.type
_entity.pdbx_description
1 polymer ?
#
loop_
_entity_poly.entity_id
_entity_poly.type
_entity_poly.pdbx_seq_one_letter_code
_entity_poly.pdbx_strand_id
1 'polypeptide(L)'
;MITNAIIREFLLKNPSITQELGERLYEKITEVVIPEWQAAFAQLTLQDCIDYIFNLTINRTFDGFLREKSVVNDGLSKIFTDIIFEESDPELDHAGDIDYIAKIGEKAFGIQIKPVTAKANFGNYSATERMKASFAEFEEKFGGKVFVVFSLDGEIANTEVLQEIQKEIDRLLKP
;
A
#
# COMPACT_ATOMS: atom_id res chain seq x y z
N MET A 1 28.26 23.11 6.08
CA MET A 1 27.64 21.99 5.33
C MET A 1 28.15 22.07 3.90
N ILE A 2 28.79 21.00 3.38
CA ILE A 2 29.25 20.97 1.99
C ILE A 2 28.03 20.71 1.11
N THR A 3 27.75 21.65 0.19
CA THR A 3 26.62 21.52 -0.75
C THR A 3 27.05 20.81 -2.04
N ASN A 4 26.10 20.21 -2.75
CA ASN A 4 26.35 19.60 -4.07
C ASN A 4 26.97 20.57 -5.08
N ALA A 5 26.69 21.87 -4.96
CA ALA A 5 27.27 22.91 -5.80
C ALA A 5 28.79 23.05 -5.57
N ILE A 6 29.24 23.03 -4.31
CA ILE A 6 30.67 23.12 -3.94
C ILE A 6 31.42 21.88 -4.45
N ILE A 7 30.83 20.69 -4.28
CA ILE A 7 31.45 19.44 -4.79
C ILE A 7 31.57 19.50 -6.31
N ARG A 8 30.53 19.92 -7.01
CA ARG A 8 30.53 20.04 -8.48
C ARG A 8 31.61 21.01 -8.95
N GLU A 9 31.71 22.18 -8.34
CA GLU A 9 32.72 23.18 -8.70
C GLU A 9 34.16 22.66 -8.45
N PHE A 10 34.38 21.96 -7.33
CA PHE A 10 35.66 21.33 -7.02
C PHE A 10 36.06 20.30 -8.08
N LEU A 11 35.14 19.40 -8.46
CA LEU A 11 35.41 18.35 -9.46
C LEU A 11 35.67 18.95 -10.86
N LEU A 12 34.96 20.01 -11.24
CA LEU A 12 35.17 20.71 -12.51
C LEU A 12 36.55 21.38 -12.58
N LYS A 13 37.06 21.85 -11.44
CA LYS A 13 38.42 22.44 -11.34
C LYS A 13 39.54 21.38 -11.24
N ASN A 14 39.17 20.13 -10.97
CA ASN A 14 40.15 19.05 -10.79
C ASN A 14 39.77 17.82 -11.67
N PRO A 15 39.90 17.93 -13.00
CA PRO A 15 39.49 16.87 -13.93
C PRO A 15 40.23 15.54 -13.73
N SER A 16 41.47 15.56 -13.26
CA SER A 16 42.24 14.34 -12.95
C SER A 16 41.61 13.52 -11.83
N ILE A 17 41.01 14.16 -10.84
CA ILE A 17 40.29 13.47 -9.75
C ILE A 17 39.04 12.81 -10.29
N THR A 18 38.29 13.48 -11.16
CA THR A 18 37.10 12.93 -11.78
C THR A 18 37.44 11.73 -12.64
N GLN A 19 38.52 11.79 -13.39
CA GLN A 19 39.00 10.67 -14.20
C GLN A 19 39.42 9.49 -13.31
N GLU A 20 40.26 9.68 -12.30
CA GLU A 20 40.67 8.63 -11.37
C GLU A 20 39.48 7.92 -10.69
N LEU A 21 38.49 8.70 -10.23
CA LEU A 21 37.26 8.15 -9.62
C LEU A 21 36.43 7.36 -10.65
N GLY A 22 36.38 7.84 -11.88
CA GLY A 22 35.70 7.15 -12.99
C GLY A 22 36.37 5.81 -13.32
N GLU A 23 37.70 5.79 -13.40
CA GLU A 23 38.49 4.57 -13.65
C GLU A 23 38.26 3.54 -12.54
N ARG A 24 38.37 3.94 -11.28
CA ARG A 24 38.09 3.05 -10.12
C ARG A 24 36.68 2.50 -10.11
N LEU A 25 35.69 3.34 -10.47
CA LEU A 25 34.31 2.89 -10.57
C LEU A 25 34.12 1.89 -11.71
N TYR A 26 34.74 2.16 -12.87
CA TYR A 26 34.69 1.27 -14.02
C TYR A 26 35.34 -0.09 -13.70
N GLU A 27 36.52 -0.11 -13.10
CA GLU A 27 37.20 -1.34 -12.64
C GLU A 27 36.29 -2.14 -11.67
N LYS A 28 35.70 -1.45 -10.66
CA LYS A 28 34.81 -2.12 -9.71
C LYS A 28 33.59 -2.72 -10.37
N ILE A 29 32.99 -2.02 -11.33
CA ILE A 29 31.83 -2.53 -12.06
C ILE A 29 32.21 -3.73 -12.91
N THR A 30 33.32 -3.64 -13.68
CA THR A 30 33.71 -4.66 -14.64
C THR A 30 34.35 -5.89 -14.01
N GLU A 31 35.10 -5.70 -12.94
CA GLU A 31 35.88 -6.80 -12.32
C GLU A 31 35.16 -7.47 -11.14
N VAL A 32 34.19 -6.76 -10.53
CA VAL A 32 33.48 -7.28 -9.36
C VAL A 32 31.98 -7.42 -9.65
N VAL A 33 31.28 -6.30 -9.93
CA VAL A 33 29.83 -6.30 -9.99
C VAL A 33 29.33 -7.17 -11.15
N ILE A 34 29.84 -6.97 -12.36
CA ILE A 34 29.39 -7.75 -13.53
C ILE A 34 29.63 -9.26 -13.35
N PRO A 35 30.82 -9.74 -12.95
CA PRO A 35 31.02 -11.16 -12.72
C PRO A 35 30.14 -11.76 -11.63
N GLU A 36 29.91 -11.05 -10.52
CA GLU A 36 29.01 -11.51 -9.45
C GLU A 36 27.58 -11.65 -9.95
N TRP A 37 27.08 -10.66 -10.70
CA TRP A 37 25.73 -10.71 -11.28
C TRP A 37 25.61 -11.80 -12.36
N GLN A 38 26.62 -11.97 -13.20
CA GLN A 38 26.63 -13.05 -14.20
C GLN A 38 26.62 -14.42 -13.52
N ALA A 39 27.36 -14.61 -12.44
CA ALA A 39 27.33 -15.85 -11.67
C ALA A 39 25.99 -16.11 -11.02
N ALA A 40 25.35 -15.07 -10.48
CA ALA A 40 24.01 -15.18 -9.91
C ALA A 40 22.95 -15.51 -10.96
N PHE A 41 22.97 -14.84 -12.11
CA PHE A 41 22.01 -15.12 -13.20
C PHE A 41 22.25 -16.46 -13.88
N ALA A 42 23.50 -16.95 -13.93
CA ALA A 42 23.80 -18.27 -14.47
C ALA A 42 23.21 -19.43 -13.63
N GLN A 43 22.90 -19.17 -12.36
CA GLN A 43 22.26 -20.15 -11.48
C GLN A 43 20.73 -20.07 -11.54
N LEU A 44 20.15 -19.01 -12.12
CA LEU A 44 18.71 -18.83 -12.20
C LEU A 44 18.11 -19.87 -13.13
N THR A 45 17.15 -20.64 -12.61
CA THR A 45 16.44 -21.65 -13.38
C THR A 45 15.04 -21.16 -13.78
N LEU A 46 14.45 -21.84 -14.77
CA LEU A 46 13.03 -21.62 -15.11
C LEU A 46 12.13 -21.89 -13.89
N GLN A 47 12.48 -22.89 -13.07
CA GLN A 47 11.71 -23.22 -11.88
C GLN A 47 11.74 -22.06 -10.85
N ASP A 48 12.88 -21.41 -10.63
CA ASP A 48 12.96 -20.25 -9.74
C ASP A 48 12.04 -19.11 -10.21
N CYS A 49 11.97 -18.89 -11.52
CA CYS A 49 11.05 -17.89 -12.10
C CYS A 49 9.58 -18.29 -11.91
N ILE A 50 9.24 -19.56 -12.10
CA ILE A 50 7.89 -20.07 -11.90
C ILE A 50 7.49 -19.93 -10.42
N ASP A 51 8.38 -20.34 -9.50
CA ASP A 51 8.14 -20.26 -8.06
C ASP A 51 8.00 -18.83 -7.59
N TYR A 52 8.81 -17.91 -8.14
CA TYR A 52 8.68 -16.48 -7.86
C TYR A 52 7.33 -15.92 -8.31
N ILE A 53 6.89 -16.22 -9.53
CA ILE A 53 5.58 -15.77 -10.05
C ILE A 53 4.45 -16.39 -9.24
N PHE A 54 4.52 -17.69 -8.92
CA PHE A 54 3.54 -18.35 -8.08
C PHE A 54 3.43 -17.69 -6.70
N ASN A 55 4.58 -17.43 -6.05
CA ASN A 55 4.61 -16.75 -4.76
C ASN A 55 4.06 -15.32 -4.85
N LEU A 56 4.41 -14.59 -5.92
CA LEU A 56 3.95 -13.21 -6.11
C LEU A 56 2.44 -13.12 -6.36
N THR A 57 1.90 -13.99 -7.22
CA THR A 57 0.50 -13.92 -7.65
C THR A 57 -0.45 -14.67 -6.73
N ILE A 58 -0.04 -15.80 -6.18
CA ILE A 58 -0.91 -16.64 -5.34
C ILE A 58 -0.70 -16.32 -3.87
N ASN A 59 0.50 -16.55 -3.34
CA ASN A 59 0.71 -16.46 -1.90
C ASN A 59 0.50 -15.04 -1.38
N ARG A 60 1.09 -14.03 -2.04
CA ARG A 60 0.94 -12.63 -1.60
C ARG A 60 -0.48 -12.11 -1.75
N THR A 61 -1.18 -12.49 -2.82
CA THR A 61 -2.58 -12.09 -3.03
C THR A 61 -3.47 -12.77 -2.00
N PHE A 62 -3.26 -14.07 -1.76
CA PHE A 62 -4.04 -14.83 -0.77
C PHE A 62 -3.76 -14.31 0.66
N ASP A 63 -2.49 -14.06 1.02
CA ASP A 63 -2.14 -13.48 2.31
C ASP A 63 -2.75 -12.09 2.49
N GLY A 64 -2.76 -11.26 1.42
CA GLY A 64 -3.44 -9.97 1.42
C GLY A 64 -4.92 -10.12 1.75
N PHE A 65 -5.61 -10.98 1.03
CA PHE A 65 -7.03 -11.27 1.23
C PHE A 65 -7.33 -11.79 2.66
N LEU A 66 -6.50 -12.69 3.20
CA LEU A 66 -6.68 -13.18 4.57
C LEU A 66 -6.50 -12.06 5.61
N ARG A 67 -5.54 -11.15 5.40
CA ARG A 67 -5.33 -10.00 6.28
C ARG A 67 -6.49 -9.02 6.24
N GLU A 68 -7.05 -8.75 5.07
CA GLU A 68 -8.25 -7.92 4.91
C GLU A 68 -9.44 -8.54 5.64
N LYS A 69 -9.67 -9.84 5.46
CA LYS A 69 -10.71 -10.57 6.22
C LYS A 69 -10.49 -10.53 7.74
N SER A 70 -9.25 -10.65 8.21
CA SER A 70 -8.94 -10.54 9.63
C SER A 70 -9.29 -9.15 10.19
N VAL A 71 -8.94 -8.07 9.47
CA VAL A 71 -9.29 -6.69 9.85
C VAL A 71 -10.80 -6.55 10.06
N VAL A 72 -11.61 -7.11 9.16
CA VAL A 72 -13.07 -7.01 9.26
C VAL A 72 -13.61 -7.96 10.30
N ASN A 73 -13.31 -9.26 10.24
CA ASN A 73 -13.91 -10.29 11.09
C ASN A 73 -13.42 -10.21 12.55
N ASP A 74 -12.11 -10.00 12.74
CA ASP A 74 -11.47 -9.99 14.06
C ASP A 74 -11.31 -8.58 14.64
N GLY A 75 -11.36 -7.56 13.78
CA GLY A 75 -11.30 -6.15 14.15
C GLY A 75 -12.67 -5.48 14.16
N LEU A 76 -13.13 -4.99 13.00
CA LEU A 76 -14.32 -4.13 12.90
C LEU A 76 -15.59 -4.80 13.40
N SER A 77 -15.87 -6.07 13.04
CA SER A 77 -17.10 -6.78 13.46
C SER A 77 -17.18 -7.06 14.96
N LYS A 78 -16.02 -7.15 15.63
CA LYS A 78 -16.00 -7.29 17.11
C LYS A 78 -16.23 -5.96 17.84
N ILE A 79 -15.88 -4.85 17.20
CA ILE A 79 -16.07 -3.50 17.75
C ILE A 79 -17.49 -3.01 17.47
N PHE A 80 -17.98 -3.22 16.25
CA PHE A 80 -19.30 -2.79 15.78
C PHE A 80 -20.22 -4.00 15.61
N THR A 81 -20.62 -4.62 16.73
CA THR A 81 -21.35 -5.92 16.75
C THR A 81 -22.71 -5.89 16.08
N ASP A 82 -23.34 -4.71 15.98
CA ASP A 82 -24.66 -4.51 15.36
C ASP A 82 -24.54 -4.16 13.86
N ILE A 83 -23.31 -4.11 13.33
CA ILE A 83 -23.04 -3.77 11.94
C ILE A 83 -22.54 -5.00 11.18
N ILE A 84 -23.16 -5.27 10.04
CA ILE A 84 -22.72 -6.34 9.14
C ILE A 84 -21.86 -5.72 8.04
N PHE A 85 -20.62 -6.19 7.93
CA PHE A 85 -19.70 -5.84 6.86
C PHE A 85 -19.75 -6.91 5.77
N GLU A 86 -20.16 -6.54 4.58
CA GLU A 86 -20.22 -7.41 3.40
C GLU A 86 -19.06 -7.06 2.45
N GLU A 87 -18.45 -8.06 1.81
CA GLU A 87 -17.49 -7.80 0.71
C GLU A 87 -18.21 -6.98 -0.38
N SER A 88 -17.52 -6.00 -0.94
CA SER A 88 -18.07 -5.20 -2.04
C SER A 88 -18.19 -6.07 -3.31
N ASP A 89 -19.04 -5.65 -4.23
CA ASP A 89 -19.06 -6.30 -5.53
C ASP A 89 -17.80 -5.95 -6.34
N PRO A 90 -17.47 -6.74 -7.39
CA PRO A 90 -16.24 -6.52 -8.16
C PRO A 90 -16.14 -5.14 -8.83
N GLU A 91 -17.26 -4.46 -9.10
CA GLU A 91 -17.22 -3.13 -9.68
C GLU A 91 -16.76 -2.09 -8.64
N LEU A 92 -17.23 -2.22 -7.41
CA LEU A 92 -16.85 -1.34 -6.30
C LEU A 92 -15.44 -1.65 -5.79
N ASP A 93 -15.02 -2.92 -5.77
CA ASP A 93 -13.66 -3.33 -5.36
C ASP A 93 -12.61 -2.89 -6.42
N HIS A 94 -12.76 -3.34 -7.67
CA HIS A 94 -11.73 -3.10 -8.70
C HIS A 94 -11.74 -1.68 -9.28
N ALA A 95 -12.92 -1.08 -9.45
CA ALA A 95 -13.05 0.26 -10.00
C ALA A 95 -13.12 1.34 -8.93
N GLY A 96 -13.72 1.03 -7.78
CA GLY A 96 -14.00 1.97 -6.71
C GLY A 96 -12.99 2.00 -5.56
N ASP A 97 -12.04 1.07 -5.51
CA ASP A 97 -11.12 0.93 -4.37
C ASP A 97 -11.89 0.80 -3.02
N ILE A 98 -12.99 0.01 -2.97
CA ILE A 98 -13.81 -0.21 -1.78
C ILE A 98 -13.92 -1.71 -1.53
N ASP A 99 -13.32 -2.21 -0.45
CA ASP A 99 -13.22 -3.63 -0.16
C ASP A 99 -14.47 -4.19 0.55
N TYR A 100 -15.07 -3.40 1.45
CA TYR A 100 -16.25 -3.80 2.22
C TYR A 100 -17.29 -2.68 2.30
N ILE A 101 -18.56 -3.09 2.44
CA ILE A 101 -19.71 -2.20 2.62
C ILE A 101 -20.42 -2.59 3.90
N ALA A 102 -20.84 -1.59 4.67
CA ALA A 102 -21.70 -1.74 5.83
C ALA A 102 -23.02 -1.02 5.61
N LYS A 103 -24.13 -1.77 5.60
CA LYS A 103 -25.49 -1.26 5.37
C LYS A 103 -26.13 -0.79 6.66
N ILE A 104 -26.75 0.39 6.63
CA ILE A 104 -27.53 0.97 7.72
C ILE A 104 -28.88 1.45 7.15
N GLY A 105 -29.87 0.59 7.22
CA GLY A 105 -31.16 0.81 6.53
C GLY A 105 -31.00 0.87 5.02
N GLU A 106 -31.39 1.99 4.41
CA GLU A 106 -31.24 2.22 2.96
C GLU A 106 -29.90 2.88 2.61
N LYS A 107 -29.13 3.31 3.61
CA LYS A 107 -27.82 3.94 3.44
C LYS A 107 -26.70 2.93 3.69
N ALA A 108 -25.50 3.25 3.24
CA ALA A 108 -24.32 2.43 3.51
C ALA A 108 -23.07 3.29 3.61
N PHE A 109 -22.04 2.80 4.33
CA PHE A 109 -20.70 3.35 4.30
C PHE A 109 -19.70 2.28 3.81
N GLY A 110 -18.59 2.74 3.25
CA GLY A 110 -17.55 1.87 2.67
C GLY A 110 -16.32 1.77 3.55
N ILE A 111 -15.60 0.65 3.43
CA ILE A 111 -14.28 0.42 4.02
C ILE A 111 -13.31 0.05 2.91
N GLN A 112 -12.18 0.78 2.86
CA GLN A 112 -11.02 0.44 2.08
C GLN A 112 -9.91 -0.01 3.03
N ILE A 113 -9.34 -1.18 2.84
CA ILE A 113 -8.24 -1.71 3.65
C ILE A 113 -6.91 -1.52 2.92
N LYS A 114 -5.96 -0.88 3.56
CA LYS A 114 -4.61 -0.67 3.00
C LYS A 114 -3.58 -1.39 3.88
N PRO A 115 -2.94 -2.45 3.37
CA PRO A 115 -1.84 -3.08 4.08
C PRO A 115 -0.66 -2.12 4.18
N VAL A 116 -0.06 -2.06 5.37
CA VAL A 116 1.12 -1.25 5.65
C VAL A 116 2.20 -2.09 6.33
N THR A 117 3.43 -1.62 6.28
CA THR A 117 4.54 -2.20 7.03
C THR A 117 4.78 -1.41 8.32
N ALA A 118 5.42 -2.02 9.32
CA ALA A 118 5.74 -1.39 10.62
C ALA A 118 6.51 -0.05 10.49
N LYS A 119 7.11 0.23 9.34
CA LYS A 119 7.85 1.48 9.04
C LYS A 119 7.00 2.52 8.30
N ALA A 120 5.75 2.21 7.97
CA ALA A 120 4.89 3.15 7.26
C ALA A 120 4.46 4.29 8.19
N ASN A 121 4.57 5.52 7.69
CA ASN A 121 4.02 6.71 8.36
C ASN A 121 2.65 7.01 7.75
N PHE A 122 1.57 6.72 8.46
CA PHE A 122 0.19 6.94 8.00
C PHE A 122 -0.11 8.42 7.73
N GLY A 123 0.54 9.35 8.43
CA GLY A 123 0.35 10.78 8.24
C GLY A 123 0.75 11.31 6.86
N ASN A 124 1.50 10.53 6.08
CA ASN A 124 1.88 10.88 4.71
C ASN A 124 1.01 10.17 3.65
N TYR A 125 0.02 9.37 4.06
CA TYR A 125 -0.89 8.75 3.11
C TYR A 125 -1.82 9.81 2.50
N SER A 126 -1.87 9.83 1.18
CA SER A 126 -2.82 10.64 0.43
C SER A 126 -3.55 9.73 -0.56
N ALA A 127 -4.87 9.72 -0.50
CA ALA A 127 -5.68 9.04 -1.49
C ALA A 127 -5.41 9.64 -2.88
N THR A 128 -5.30 8.79 -3.89
CA THR A 128 -5.16 9.24 -5.29
C THR A 128 -6.41 10.00 -5.73
N GLU A 129 -6.30 10.84 -6.76
CA GLU A 129 -7.46 11.57 -7.30
C GLU A 129 -8.56 10.61 -7.77
N ARG A 130 -8.17 9.44 -8.31
CA ARG A 130 -9.11 8.38 -8.68
C ARG A 130 -9.88 7.86 -7.44
N MET A 131 -9.19 7.53 -6.36
CA MET A 131 -9.82 7.06 -5.13
C MET A 131 -10.77 8.10 -4.54
N LYS A 132 -10.36 9.38 -4.53
CA LYS A 132 -11.21 10.47 -4.05
C LYS A 132 -12.50 10.59 -4.87
N ALA A 133 -12.40 10.45 -6.20
CA ALA A 133 -13.56 10.47 -7.09
C ALA A 133 -14.49 9.28 -6.82
N SER A 134 -13.94 8.06 -6.69
CA SER A 134 -14.71 6.86 -6.35
C SER A 134 -15.39 6.96 -4.99
N PHE A 135 -14.72 7.51 -4.00
CA PHE A 135 -15.31 7.72 -2.67
C PHE A 135 -16.43 8.75 -2.69
N ALA A 136 -16.29 9.83 -3.47
CA ALA A 136 -17.36 10.82 -3.64
C ALA A 136 -18.58 10.23 -4.36
N GLU A 137 -18.36 9.42 -5.40
CA GLU A 137 -19.44 8.71 -6.11
C GLU A 137 -20.18 7.72 -5.18
N PHE A 138 -19.42 7.00 -4.35
CA PHE A 138 -20.00 6.11 -3.34
C PHE A 138 -20.86 6.89 -2.34
N GLU A 139 -20.35 8.01 -1.81
CA GLU A 139 -21.07 8.86 -0.85
C GLU A 139 -22.36 9.41 -1.47
N GLU A 140 -22.33 9.84 -2.72
CA GLU A 140 -23.52 10.30 -3.46
C GLU A 140 -24.55 9.18 -3.62
N LYS A 141 -24.10 7.98 -3.99
CA LYS A 141 -24.99 6.83 -4.27
C LYS A 141 -25.57 6.20 -3.01
N PHE A 142 -24.77 6.05 -1.95
CA PHE A 142 -25.13 5.29 -0.74
C PHE A 142 -25.34 6.14 0.51
N GLY A 143 -25.02 7.42 0.45
CA GLY A 143 -25.24 8.41 1.51
C GLY A 143 -24.25 8.38 2.65
N GLY A 144 -23.32 7.41 2.68
CA GLY A 144 -22.26 7.29 3.70
C GLY A 144 -20.88 7.38 3.13
N LYS A 145 -19.92 7.75 3.98
CA LYS A 145 -18.50 7.94 3.62
C LYS A 145 -17.75 6.64 3.41
N VAL A 146 -16.58 6.71 2.77
CA VAL A 146 -15.62 5.62 2.71
C VAL A 146 -14.46 5.90 3.66
N PHE A 147 -14.10 4.91 4.48
CA PHE A 147 -13.01 4.99 5.46
C PHE A 147 -11.83 4.15 5.03
N VAL A 148 -10.63 4.70 5.13
CA VAL A 148 -9.39 3.95 4.89
C VAL A 148 -8.88 3.37 6.21
N VAL A 149 -8.89 2.06 6.31
CA VAL A 149 -8.37 1.31 7.44
C VAL A 149 -6.99 0.77 7.08
N PHE A 150 -5.96 1.20 7.81
CA PHE A 150 -4.62 0.64 7.64
C PHE A 150 -4.48 -0.66 8.42
N SER A 151 -4.00 -1.69 7.72
CA SER A 151 -3.76 -3.02 8.28
C SER A 151 -2.27 -3.28 8.46
N LEU A 152 -1.86 -3.62 9.68
CA LEU A 152 -0.54 -4.16 9.99
C LEU A 152 -0.72 -5.60 10.48
N ASP A 153 -0.24 -6.55 9.70
CA ASP A 153 -0.33 -8.00 9.98
C ASP A 153 -1.74 -8.51 10.32
N GLY A 154 -2.78 -7.89 9.71
CA GLY A 154 -4.18 -8.25 9.91
C GLY A 154 -4.87 -7.52 11.06
N GLU A 155 -4.16 -6.62 11.77
CA GLU A 155 -4.71 -5.77 12.83
C GLU A 155 -4.92 -4.33 12.33
N ILE A 156 -5.86 -3.61 12.95
CA ILE A 156 -6.14 -2.21 12.63
C ILE A 156 -5.02 -1.33 13.21
N ALA A 157 -4.29 -0.63 12.36
CA ALA A 157 -3.15 0.18 12.74
C ALA A 157 -3.50 1.64 13.04
N ASN A 158 -4.53 2.21 12.39
CA ASN A 158 -5.02 3.58 12.62
C ASN A 158 -6.30 3.57 13.46
N THR A 159 -6.17 3.34 14.75
CA THR A 159 -7.33 3.16 15.65
C THR A 159 -8.23 4.40 15.77
N GLU A 160 -7.75 5.59 15.41
CA GLU A 160 -8.54 6.83 15.34
C GLU A 160 -9.70 6.74 14.34
N VAL A 161 -9.57 5.95 13.28
CA VAL A 161 -10.63 5.74 12.28
C VAL A 161 -11.89 5.10 12.90
N LEU A 162 -11.73 4.34 13.97
CA LEU A 162 -12.85 3.70 14.66
C LEU A 162 -13.84 4.74 15.23
N GLN A 163 -13.32 5.86 15.72
CA GLN A 163 -14.16 6.96 16.21
C GLN A 163 -14.89 7.68 15.07
N GLU A 164 -14.26 7.78 13.90
CA GLU A 164 -14.87 8.37 12.72
C GLU A 164 -15.97 7.47 12.18
N ILE A 165 -15.73 6.16 12.11
CA ILE A 165 -16.74 5.16 11.74
C ILE A 165 -17.95 5.23 12.70
N GLN A 166 -17.72 5.29 14.02
CA GLN A 166 -18.81 5.40 14.99
C GLN A 166 -19.64 6.65 14.76
N LYS A 167 -19.02 7.81 14.54
CA LYS A 167 -19.74 9.05 14.24
C LYS A 167 -20.57 8.95 12.96
N GLU A 168 -20.04 8.23 11.97
CA GLU A 168 -20.75 8.02 10.72
C GLU A 168 -21.96 7.09 10.91
N ILE A 169 -21.80 6.01 11.65
CA ILE A 169 -22.92 5.12 12.05
C ILE A 169 -24.01 5.95 12.73
N ASP A 170 -23.62 6.75 13.74
CA ASP A 170 -24.57 7.61 14.47
C ASP A 170 -25.27 8.65 13.56
N ARG A 171 -24.57 9.13 12.51
CA ARG A 171 -25.12 10.04 11.51
C ARG A 171 -26.12 9.34 10.61
N LEU A 172 -25.79 8.13 10.13
CA LEU A 172 -26.62 7.37 9.20
C LEU A 172 -27.90 6.82 9.87
N LEU A 173 -27.85 6.53 11.17
CA LEU A 173 -29.00 6.10 11.95
C LEU A 173 -30.03 7.22 12.21
N LYS A 174 -29.62 8.48 12.04
CA LYS A 174 -30.57 9.59 12.17
C LYS A 174 -31.51 9.65 10.96
N PRO A 175 -32.82 9.82 11.21
CA PRO A 175 -33.80 9.91 10.14
C PRO A 175 -33.60 11.14 9.24
#